data_ed6840ecae47a2f4e931f942de573e29
#
_entry.id   ed6840ecae47a2f4e931f942de573e29
#
_cell.length_a   1.000
_cell.length_b   1.000
_cell.length_c   1.000
_cell.angle_alpha   90.00
_cell.angle_beta   90.00
_cell.angle_gamma   90.00
#
_symmetry.space_group_name_H-M   'P 1'
#
loop_
_entity.id
_entity.type
_entity.pdbx_description
1 polymer ?
#
loop_
_entity_poly.entity_id
_entity_poly.type
_entity_poly.pdbx_seq_one_letter_code
_entity_poly.pdbx_strand_id
1 'polypeptide(L)'
;MSLNSTPSGERIHIGIFGRRNAGKSSLINAITGQELAVVSDTAGTTTDPVSKAMELLPLGPVMITDTPGLDDEGDLGSLRVRKSYQILFKTDIALLVVDSTKGISDFDSAILERLKKQNIPYIIVMNKCGLLDTVPPKTDGTIYTDALNGTNIYELKELIGSRLDVKDEKMCICGDLLNPGDIAVLVVPIDKAAPKGRLILPQQQTIRDVLEAGAISAVCRETELTATLSKLSEKPKIVITDSQVFSRVSQEVPCDVMLTSFSILMARYKGDLETNVHGVTTLDKLNDGDRILISEGCTHHRQCGDIGTMKLPAWINKYTDKQLEFEFSSGGTFPEDLSRYKLIVHCGGCTLSEREMKYRIACAKDAGVPITNYGICIAYIHGILKRSVQPFPAISALLD
;
A
#
# COMPACT_ATOMS: atom_id res chain seq x y z
N MET A 1 13.04 7.79 13.19
CA MET A 1 11.59 7.56 13.37
C MET A 1 11.39 7.00 14.77
N SER A 2 10.42 7.55 15.53
CA SER A 2 10.10 7.00 16.87
C SER A 2 9.50 5.60 16.74
N LEU A 3 9.67 4.77 17.78
CA LEU A 3 9.12 3.41 17.86
C LEU A 3 7.58 3.37 17.76
N ASN A 4 6.92 4.51 17.98
CA ASN A 4 5.47 4.66 18.05
C ASN A 4 4.86 5.37 16.82
N SER A 5 5.63 5.62 15.75
CA SER A 5 5.06 6.27 14.56
C SER A 5 4.36 5.25 13.66
N THR A 6 3.07 5.44 13.41
CA THR A 6 2.31 4.62 12.44
C THR A 6 2.99 4.68 11.06
N PRO A 7 3.27 3.53 10.44
CA PRO A 7 3.86 3.47 9.10
C PRO A 7 2.99 4.16 8.04
N SER A 8 3.61 4.69 6.99
CA SER A 8 2.88 5.38 5.92
C SER A 8 1.78 4.52 5.29
N GLY A 9 2.05 3.23 5.08
CA GLY A 9 1.08 2.31 4.47
C GLY A 9 -0.13 1.94 5.35
N GLU A 10 -0.15 2.37 6.62
CA GLU A 10 -1.25 2.18 7.57
C GLU A 10 -1.99 3.49 7.89
N ARG A 11 -1.50 4.61 7.39
CA ARG A 11 -2.16 5.91 7.54
C ARG A 11 -3.26 6.07 6.51
N ILE A 12 -4.31 6.78 6.89
CA ILE A 12 -5.33 7.24 5.94
C ILE A 12 -4.71 8.31 5.06
N HIS A 13 -4.70 8.10 3.75
CA HIS A 13 -4.15 9.05 2.79
C HIS A 13 -5.22 10.03 2.32
N ILE A 14 -5.10 11.29 2.72
CA ILE A 14 -5.97 12.39 2.32
C ILE A 14 -5.28 13.18 1.21
N GLY A 15 -5.79 13.10 -0.02
CA GLY A 15 -5.29 13.89 -1.15
C GLY A 15 -6.05 15.20 -1.29
N ILE A 16 -5.32 16.32 -1.40
CA ILE A 16 -5.93 17.65 -1.56
C ILE A 16 -5.71 18.13 -2.98
N PHE A 17 -6.79 18.26 -3.72
CA PHE A 17 -6.82 18.63 -5.15
C PHE A 17 -7.52 19.97 -5.33
N GLY A 18 -7.27 20.61 -6.45
CA GLY A 18 -7.92 21.87 -6.82
C GLY A 18 -6.97 22.83 -7.52
N ARG A 19 -7.53 23.85 -8.13
CA ARG A 19 -6.80 24.89 -8.87
C ARG A 19 -5.84 25.66 -7.99
N ARG A 20 -4.94 26.36 -8.63
CA ARG A 20 -4.08 27.35 -7.98
C ARG A 20 -4.96 28.42 -7.30
N ASN A 21 -4.53 28.88 -6.12
CA ASN A 21 -5.22 29.89 -5.32
C ASN A 21 -6.64 29.51 -4.84
N ALA A 22 -7.07 28.25 -4.95
CA ALA A 22 -8.30 27.78 -4.33
C ALA A 22 -8.21 27.73 -2.79
N GLY A 23 -7.01 27.89 -2.22
CA GLY A 23 -6.78 27.90 -0.78
C GLY A 23 -6.44 26.52 -0.20
N LYS A 24 -5.85 25.60 -1.00
CA LYS A 24 -5.42 24.27 -0.55
C LYS A 24 -4.48 24.33 0.66
N SER A 25 -3.42 25.10 0.56
CA SER A 25 -2.42 25.26 1.64
C SER A 25 -3.03 25.89 2.90
N SER A 26 -3.90 26.87 2.75
CA SER A 26 -4.65 27.47 3.88
C SER A 26 -5.57 26.46 4.53
N LEU A 27 -6.24 25.62 3.72
CA LEU A 27 -7.11 24.55 4.22
C LEU A 27 -6.31 23.48 4.99
N ILE A 28 -5.14 23.09 4.49
CA ILE A 28 -4.22 22.17 5.20
C ILE A 28 -3.87 22.75 6.56
N ASN A 29 -3.45 24.01 6.62
CA ASN A 29 -3.08 24.66 7.87
C ASN A 29 -4.27 24.74 8.84
N ALA A 30 -5.49 25.04 8.34
CA ALA A 30 -6.69 25.08 9.16
C ALA A 30 -7.10 23.70 9.70
N ILE A 31 -7.05 22.65 8.86
CA ILE A 31 -7.34 21.28 9.27
C ILE A 31 -6.33 20.79 10.32
N THR A 32 -5.07 21.12 10.16
CA THR A 32 -3.97 20.62 10.99
C THR A 32 -3.75 21.44 12.25
N GLY A 33 -4.23 22.66 12.28
CA GLY A 33 -3.94 23.63 13.36
C GLY A 33 -2.45 24.05 13.42
N GLN A 34 -1.70 23.86 12.32
CA GLN A 34 -0.27 24.14 12.23
C GLN A 34 0.04 24.81 10.89
N GLU A 35 1.02 25.70 10.87
CA GLU A 35 1.56 26.29 9.63
C GLU A 35 2.46 25.28 8.89
N LEU A 36 1.86 24.25 8.31
CA LEU A 36 2.57 23.15 7.66
C LEU A 36 2.81 23.38 6.17
N ALA A 37 1.92 24.11 5.51
CA ALA A 37 2.03 24.42 4.10
C ALA A 37 2.48 25.87 3.91
N VAL A 38 3.43 26.09 3.01
CA VAL A 38 3.88 27.46 2.69
C VAL A 38 2.79 28.10 1.82
N VAL A 39 2.13 29.10 2.39
CA VAL A 39 1.23 29.98 1.62
C VAL A 39 2.13 30.99 0.90
N SER A 40 2.32 30.83 -0.40
CA SER A 40 3.12 31.75 -1.22
C SER A 40 2.27 32.35 -2.32
N ASP A 41 2.30 33.68 -2.43
CA ASP A 41 1.67 34.44 -3.51
C ASP A 41 2.49 34.38 -4.81
N THR A 42 3.73 33.85 -4.75
CA THR A 42 4.63 33.78 -5.90
C THR A 42 4.44 32.51 -6.71
N ALA A 43 4.43 32.67 -8.04
CA ALA A 43 4.30 31.58 -8.99
C ALA A 43 5.49 30.62 -8.94
N GLY A 44 5.24 29.30 -8.79
CA GLY A 44 6.23 28.26 -9.05
C GLY A 44 6.93 27.62 -7.84
N THR A 45 6.45 27.81 -6.61
CA THR A 45 7.15 27.35 -5.40
C THR A 45 6.98 25.86 -5.06
N THR A 46 6.01 25.15 -5.62
CA THR A 46 5.83 23.69 -5.34
C THR A 46 5.70 22.94 -6.66
N THR A 47 6.77 22.31 -7.10
CA THR A 47 6.78 21.41 -8.28
C THR A 47 6.49 19.95 -7.89
N ASP A 48 6.75 19.58 -6.65
CA ASP A 48 6.55 18.23 -6.14
C ASP A 48 5.46 18.18 -5.08
N PRO A 49 4.67 17.08 -5.05
CA PRO A 49 3.68 16.85 -4.00
C PRO A 49 4.35 16.78 -2.63
N VAL A 50 3.80 17.48 -1.67
CA VAL A 50 4.30 17.45 -0.29
C VAL A 50 3.36 16.60 0.55
N SER A 51 3.89 15.49 1.07
CA SER A 51 3.15 14.61 1.98
C SER A 51 3.61 14.80 3.42
N LYS A 52 2.67 14.93 4.36
CA LYS A 52 2.94 15.06 5.79
C LYS A 52 2.12 14.08 6.60
N ALA A 53 2.81 13.34 7.48
CA ALA A 53 2.22 12.41 8.42
C ALA A 53 1.83 13.13 9.72
N MET A 54 0.62 12.87 10.22
CA MET A 54 0.12 13.47 11.46
C MET A 54 -1.00 12.65 12.09
N GLU A 55 -1.41 13.04 13.30
CA GLU A 55 -2.65 12.59 13.93
C GLU A 55 -3.75 13.63 13.66
N LEU A 56 -4.89 13.18 13.19
CA LEU A 56 -6.06 14.01 12.92
C LEU A 56 -7.29 13.40 13.60
N LEU A 57 -7.76 14.00 14.70
CA LEU A 57 -8.98 13.56 15.37
C LEU A 57 -10.24 13.98 14.57
N PRO A 58 -11.26 13.08 14.44
CA PRO A 58 -11.37 11.75 15.06
C PRO A 58 -10.71 10.61 14.27
N LEU A 59 -10.06 10.87 13.14
CA LEU A 59 -9.54 9.88 12.19
C LEU A 59 -8.32 9.08 12.67
N GLY A 60 -7.53 9.63 13.62
CA GLY A 60 -6.25 9.04 14.03
C GLY A 60 -5.10 9.38 13.06
N PRO A 61 -4.21 8.41 12.76
CA PRO A 61 -3.02 8.66 11.95
C PRO A 61 -3.36 8.83 10.47
N VAL A 62 -3.05 10.01 9.92
CA VAL A 62 -3.28 10.37 8.52
C VAL A 62 -1.99 10.76 7.80
N MET A 63 -2.01 10.70 6.49
CA MET A 63 -1.04 11.27 5.57
C MET A 63 -1.76 12.28 4.68
N ILE A 64 -1.49 13.56 4.86
CA ILE A 64 -2.06 14.62 4.01
C ILE A 64 -1.07 14.92 2.89
N THR A 65 -1.54 14.86 1.64
CA THR A 65 -0.74 15.18 0.46
C THR A 65 -1.31 16.39 -0.26
N ASP A 66 -0.52 17.49 -0.28
CA ASP A 66 -0.82 18.67 -1.11
C ASP A 66 -0.41 18.41 -2.55
N THR A 67 -1.33 18.64 -3.46
CA THR A 67 -1.03 18.52 -4.90
C THR A 67 -0.68 19.88 -5.47
N PRO A 68 0.32 19.97 -6.38
CA PRO A 68 0.57 21.19 -7.13
C PRO A 68 -0.71 21.68 -7.82
N GLY A 69 -0.89 22.99 -7.97
CA GLY A 69 -2.00 23.53 -8.78
C GLY A 69 -1.95 22.96 -10.18
N LEU A 70 -3.08 22.46 -10.66
CA LEU A 70 -3.20 21.63 -11.85
C LEU A 70 -3.56 22.45 -13.11
N ASP A 71 -3.61 23.77 -13.02
CA ASP A 71 -4.05 24.71 -14.03
C ASP A 71 -2.89 25.44 -14.75
N ASP A 72 -1.66 24.93 -14.66
CA ASP A 72 -0.51 25.48 -15.36
C ASP A 72 -0.48 24.96 -16.82
N GLU A 73 -0.35 25.86 -17.80
CA GLU A 73 -0.18 25.56 -19.20
C GLU A 73 1.29 25.26 -19.56
N GLY A 74 1.54 24.42 -20.55
CA GLY A 74 2.87 24.06 -21.05
C GLY A 74 3.43 22.73 -20.54
N ASP A 75 4.68 22.41 -20.89
CA ASP A 75 5.34 21.13 -20.57
C ASP A 75 5.45 20.86 -19.07
N LEU A 76 5.66 21.89 -18.26
CA LEU A 76 5.63 21.82 -16.80
C LEU A 76 4.22 21.53 -16.26
N GLY A 77 3.17 22.03 -16.91
CA GLY A 77 1.78 21.74 -16.57
C GLY A 77 1.44 20.27 -16.79
N SER A 78 1.87 19.66 -17.90
CA SER A 78 1.64 18.26 -18.21
C SER A 78 2.27 17.33 -17.17
N LEU A 79 3.50 17.62 -16.71
CA LEU A 79 4.19 16.88 -15.67
C LEU A 79 3.50 16.99 -14.29
N ARG A 80 2.99 18.18 -13.93
CA ARG A 80 2.25 18.41 -12.68
C ARG A 80 0.92 17.69 -12.68
N VAL A 81 0.19 17.76 -13.78
CA VAL A 81 -1.06 17.02 -13.98
C VAL A 81 -0.81 15.52 -13.81
N ARG A 82 0.24 14.98 -14.43
CA ARG A 82 0.63 13.58 -14.31
C ARG A 82 0.97 13.17 -12.87
N LYS A 83 1.78 13.97 -12.16
CA LYS A 83 2.11 13.74 -10.73
C LYS A 83 0.87 13.77 -9.85
N SER A 84 -0.04 14.69 -10.10
CA SER A 84 -1.31 14.76 -9.33
C SER A 84 -2.20 13.56 -9.58
N TYR A 85 -2.20 13.00 -10.79
CA TYR A 85 -2.91 11.75 -11.06
C TYR A 85 -2.28 10.55 -10.35
N GLN A 86 -0.95 10.50 -10.22
CA GLN A 86 -0.30 9.45 -9.42
C GLN A 86 -0.70 9.52 -7.94
N ILE A 87 -1.00 10.72 -7.41
CA ILE A 87 -1.48 10.88 -6.04
C ILE A 87 -2.90 10.35 -5.88
N LEU A 88 -3.77 10.53 -6.90
CA LEU A 88 -5.14 9.98 -6.83
C LEU A 88 -5.14 8.49 -6.47
N PHE A 89 -4.22 7.71 -7.05
CA PHE A 89 -4.13 6.28 -6.80
C PHE A 89 -3.66 5.89 -5.39
N LYS A 90 -3.05 6.84 -4.67
CA LYS A 90 -2.59 6.66 -3.29
C LYS A 90 -3.58 7.20 -2.26
N THR A 91 -4.63 7.88 -2.72
CA THR A 91 -5.57 8.65 -1.91
C THR A 91 -6.74 7.78 -1.46
N ASP A 92 -6.97 7.65 -0.15
CA ASP A 92 -8.13 6.96 0.41
C ASP A 92 -9.37 7.85 0.36
N ILE A 93 -9.20 9.17 0.58
CA ILE A 93 -10.25 10.18 0.40
C ILE A 93 -9.66 11.44 -0.21
N ALA A 94 -10.37 12.01 -1.19
CA ALA A 94 -9.98 13.22 -1.89
C ALA A 94 -10.78 14.44 -1.38
N LEU A 95 -10.08 15.54 -1.11
CA LEU A 95 -10.68 16.85 -0.90
C LEU A 95 -10.47 17.69 -2.17
N LEU A 96 -11.54 17.95 -2.91
CA LEU A 96 -11.50 18.87 -4.05
C LEU A 96 -11.81 20.29 -3.55
N VAL A 97 -10.78 21.11 -3.49
CA VAL A 97 -10.87 22.49 -2.99
C VAL A 97 -11.17 23.44 -4.13
N VAL A 98 -12.31 24.09 -4.05
CA VAL A 98 -12.82 25.05 -5.04
C VAL A 98 -12.95 26.42 -4.39
N ASP A 99 -12.56 27.46 -5.09
CA ASP A 99 -12.83 28.84 -4.70
C ASP A 99 -14.33 29.12 -4.87
N SER A 100 -15.06 29.31 -3.79
CA SER A 100 -16.51 29.47 -3.79
C SER A 100 -17.00 30.68 -4.59
N THR A 101 -16.14 31.68 -4.76
CA THR A 101 -16.44 32.89 -5.57
C THR A 101 -16.39 32.62 -7.07
N LYS A 102 -15.70 31.54 -7.49
CA LYS A 102 -15.51 31.19 -8.91
C LYS A 102 -16.34 29.96 -9.34
N GLY A 103 -16.75 29.15 -8.37
CA GLY A 103 -17.46 27.90 -8.63
C GLY A 103 -16.59 26.79 -9.25
N ILE A 104 -17.24 25.68 -9.55
CA ILE A 104 -16.62 24.49 -10.16
C ILE A 104 -16.27 24.77 -11.62
N SER A 105 -15.03 24.54 -12.01
CA SER A 105 -14.54 24.68 -13.37
C SER A 105 -14.55 23.35 -14.13
N ASP A 106 -14.30 23.40 -15.45
CA ASP A 106 -14.13 22.18 -16.28
C ASP A 106 -13.01 21.29 -15.76
N PHE A 107 -11.96 21.91 -15.24
CA PHE A 107 -10.84 21.21 -14.63
C PHE A 107 -11.25 20.45 -13.36
N ASP A 108 -12.01 21.09 -12.45
CA ASP A 108 -12.53 20.46 -11.23
C ASP A 108 -13.47 19.30 -11.60
N SER A 109 -14.26 19.48 -12.66
CA SER A 109 -15.16 18.46 -13.21
C SER A 109 -14.39 17.24 -13.73
N ALA A 110 -13.26 17.44 -14.42
CA ALA A 110 -12.41 16.35 -14.90
C ALA A 110 -11.79 15.53 -13.76
N ILE A 111 -11.41 16.18 -12.66
CA ILE A 111 -10.95 15.49 -11.44
C ILE A 111 -12.09 14.65 -10.83
N LEU A 112 -13.29 15.23 -10.70
CA LEU A 112 -14.46 14.54 -10.15
C LEU A 112 -14.82 13.29 -10.96
N GLU A 113 -14.78 13.36 -12.29
CA GLU A 113 -15.03 12.21 -13.16
C GLU A 113 -14.03 11.09 -12.89
N ARG A 114 -12.75 11.42 -12.72
CA ARG A 114 -11.71 10.43 -12.42
C ARG A 114 -11.87 9.82 -11.03
N LEU A 115 -12.19 10.64 -10.02
CA LEU A 115 -12.48 10.15 -8.67
C LEU A 115 -13.65 9.16 -8.68
N LYS A 116 -14.71 9.47 -9.42
CA LYS A 116 -15.86 8.58 -9.61
C LYS A 116 -15.48 7.29 -10.33
N LYS A 117 -14.74 7.38 -11.44
CA LYS A 117 -14.28 6.22 -12.22
C LYS A 117 -13.45 5.24 -11.39
N GLN A 118 -12.68 5.77 -10.43
CA GLN A 118 -11.80 4.98 -9.57
C GLN A 118 -12.42 4.62 -8.21
N ASN A 119 -13.69 4.92 -8.00
CA ASN A 119 -14.39 4.70 -6.72
C ASN A 119 -13.61 5.29 -5.52
N ILE A 120 -13.03 6.49 -5.70
CA ILE A 120 -12.37 7.20 -4.60
C ILE A 120 -13.41 8.05 -3.89
N PRO A 121 -13.62 7.89 -2.57
CA PRO A 121 -14.44 8.79 -1.79
C PRO A 121 -13.92 10.22 -1.91
N TYR A 122 -14.81 11.19 -2.05
CA TYR A 122 -14.41 12.58 -2.16
C TYR A 122 -15.40 13.53 -1.47
N ILE A 123 -14.88 14.71 -1.11
CA ILE A 123 -15.63 15.85 -0.60
C ILE A 123 -15.27 17.06 -1.45
N ILE A 124 -16.28 17.79 -1.90
CA ILE A 124 -16.10 19.10 -2.55
C ILE A 124 -16.05 20.15 -1.46
N VAL A 125 -14.92 20.85 -1.32
CA VAL A 125 -14.73 21.87 -0.32
C VAL A 125 -14.78 23.24 -1.00
N MET A 126 -15.94 23.91 -0.90
CA MET A 126 -16.16 25.25 -1.40
C MET A 126 -15.52 26.25 -0.41
N ASN A 127 -14.24 26.54 -0.61
CA ASN A 127 -13.46 27.39 0.28
C ASN A 127 -13.67 28.89 0.02
N LYS A 128 -13.28 29.74 0.97
CA LYS A 128 -13.47 31.21 0.95
C LYS A 128 -14.95 31.63 1.00
N CYS A 129 -15.80 30.84 1.67
CA CYS A 129 -17.23 31.17 1.75
C CYS A 129 -17.51 32.49 2.47
N GLY A 130 -16.58 32.99 3.28
CA GLY A 130 -16.70 34.32 3.90
C GLY A 130 -16.68 35.50 2.92
N LEU A 131 -16.36 35.24 1.64
CA LEU A 131 -16.42 36.25 0.56
C LEU A 131 -17.75 36.25 -0.21
N LEU A 132 -18.67 35.34 0.14
CA LEU A 132 -20.00 35.26 -0.47
C LEU A 132 -21.02 36.11 0.31
N ASP A 133 -21.90 36.79 -0.40
CA ASP A 133 -23.01 37.52 0.22
C ASP A 133 -23.99 36.59 0.95
N THR A 134 -24.15 35.38 0.42
CA THR A 134 -24.99 34.34 1.01
C THR A 134 -24.34 32.96 0.78
N VAL A 135 -24.16 32.21 1.86
CA VAL A 135 -23.61 30.83 1.77
C VAL A 135 -24.74 29.88 1.41
N PRO A 136 -24.65 29.11 0.31
CA PRO A 136 -25.67 28.14 -0.06
C PRO A 136 -25.82 27.03 1.00
N PRO A 137 -26.98 26.39 1.09
CA PRO A 137 -27.19 25.28 2.02
C PRO A 137 -26.25 24.11 1.71
N LYS A 138 -25.86 23.38 2.74
CA LYS A 138 -25.02 22.18 2.66
C LYS A 138 -25.75 21.12 1.81
N THR A 139 -25.04 20.51 0.87
CA THR A 139 -25.50 19.37 0.09
C THR A 139 -24.66 18.13 0.39
N ASP A 140 -25.15 16.93 0.06
CA ASP A 140 -24.39 15.72 0.29
C ASP A 140 -23.08 15.74 -0.51
N GLY A 141 -21.96 15.57 0.19
CA GLY A 141 -20.62 15.58 -0.41
C GLY A 141 -20.03 16.96 -0.70
N THR A 142 -20.74 18.07 -0.37
CA THR A 142 -20.23 19.44 -0.54
C THR A 142 -20.33 20.22 0.78
N ILE A 143 -19.22 20.87 1.15
CA ILE A 143 -19.14 21.72 2.35
C ILE A 143 -18.56 23.07 1.99
N TYR A 144 -19.13 24.15 2.56
CA TYR A 144 -18.63 25.50 2.43
C TYR A 144 -17.73 25.82 3.63
N THR A 145 -16.49 26.23 3.38
CA THR A 145 -15.50 26.52 4.40
C THR A 145 -14.87 27.91 4.18
N ASP A 146 -14.36 28.49 5.25
CA ASP A 146 -13.40 29.58 5.17
C ASP A 146 -12.15 29.20 5.97
N ALA A 147 -11.13 28.77 5.26
CA ALA A 147 -9.90 28.27 5.86
C ALA A 147 -9.12 29.36 6.63
N LEU A 148 -9.29 30.65 6.29
CA LEU A 148 -8.63 31.76 6.99
C LEU A 148 -9.32 32.05 8.34
N ASN A 149 -10.65 31.99 8.36
CA ASN A 149 -11.45 32.28 9.54
C ASN A 149 -11.83 31.04 10.37
N GLY A 150 -11.45 29.83 9.90
CA GLY A 150 -11.76 28.57 10.57
C GLY A 150 -13.21 28.10 10.43
N THR A 151 -14.02 28.72 9.55
CA THR A 151 -15.43 28.40 9.39
C THR A 151 -15.62 27.00 8.84
N ASN A 152 -16.45 26.18 9.53
CA ASN A 152 -16.82 24.81 9.17
C ASN A 152 -15.61 23.84 9.00
N ILE A 153 -14.46 24.14 9.62
CA ILE A 153 -13.28 23.23 9.59
C ILE A 153 -13.52 22.01 10.48
N TYR A 154 -14.19 22.16 11.60
CA TYR A 154 -14.55 21.04 12.47
C TYR A 154 -15.53 20.10 11.75
N GLU A 155 -16.57 20.62 11.14
CA GLU A 155 -17.57 19.89 10.37
C GLU A 155 -16.95 19.17 9.18
N LEU A 156 -15.93 19.75 8.55
CA LEU A 156 -15.16 19.08 7.49
C LEU A 156 -14.41 17.85 8.02
N LYS A 157 -13.80 17.93 9.20
CA LYS A 157 -13.13 16.78 9.84
C LYS A 157 -14.10 15.64 10.13
N GLU A 158 -15.26 15.94 10.69
CA GLU A 158 -16.34 14.98 10.93
C GLU A 158 -16.84 14.35 9.63
N LEU A 159 -17.00 15.17 8.58
CA LEU A 159 -17.44 14.68 7.26
C LEU A 159 -16.39 13.75 6.63
N ILE A 160 -15.09 14.04 6.76
CA ILE A 160 -14.03 13.14 6.31
C ILE A 160 -14.14 11.80 7.03
N GLY A 161 -14.31 11.80 8.36
CA GLY A 161 -14.50 10.59 9.17
C GLY A 161 -15.67 9.74 8.68
N SER A 162 -16.85 10.35 8.59
CA SER A 162 -18.07 9.65 8.18
C SER A 162 -18.03 9.08 6.77
N ARG A 163 -17.22 9.64 5.86
CA ARG A 163 -17.06 9.11 4.50
C ARG A 163 -16.11 7.92 4.43
N LEU A 164 -15.24 7.76 5.41
CA LEU A 164 -14.28 6.66 5.52
C LEU A 164 -14.84 5.47 6.31
N ASP A 165 -15.71 5.71 7.29
CA ASP A 165 -16.30 4.66 8.17
C ASP A 165 -17.21 3.65 7.45
N VAL A 166 -17.54 3.89 6.17
CA VAL A 166 -18.49 3.06 5.41
C VAL A 166 -17.92 1.72 4.94
N LYS A 167 -16.62 1.41 5.20
CA LYS A 167 -15.99 0.15 4.75
C LYS A 167 -15.05 -0.45 5.80
N ASP A 168 -15.61 -0.99 6.85
CA ASP A 168 -14.84 -1.87 7.74
C ASP A 168 -15.26 -3.35 7.61
N GLU A 169 -15.13 -3.93 6.41
CA GLU A 169 -14.68 -5.31 6.29
C GLU A 169 -13.15 -5.28 6.18
N LYS A 170 -12.48 -5.03 7.30
CA LYS A 170 -11.03 -5.18 7.37
C LYS A 170 -10.70 -6.64 7.08
N MET A 171 -10.12 -6.89 5.91
CA MET A 171 -9.53 -8.20 5.65
C MET A 171 -8.48 -8.47 6.72
N CYS A 172 -8.62 -9.55 7.47
CA CYS A 172 -7.61 -10.01 8.42
C CYS A 172 -6.36 -10.48 7.67
N ILE A 173 -5.20 -10.35 8.30
CA ILE A 173 -3.96 -10.92 7.73
C ILE A 173 -4.02 -12.44 7.81
N CYS A 174 -4.30 -12.98 9.00
CA CYS A 174 -4.46 -14.40 9.29
C CYS A 174 -5.46 -14.69 10.42
N GLY A 175 -6.03 -13.67 11.07
CA GLY A 175 -6.92 -13.83 12.21
C GLY A 175 -8.16 -14.66 11.92
N ASP A 176 -8.67 -14.60 10.68
CA ASP A 176 -9.79 -15.42 10.22
C ASP A 176 -9.45 -16.92 10.03
N LEU A 177 -8.17 -17.30 10.09
CA LEU A 177 -7.70 -18.69 10.08
C LEU A 177 -7.60 -19.28 11.48
N LEU A 178 -7.82 -18.47 12.52
CA LEU A 178 -7.58 -18.78 13.92
C LEU A 178 -8.86 -18.68 14.75
N ASN A 179 -8.97 -19.54 15.74
CA ASN A 179 -9.97 -19.42 16.79
C ASN A 179 -9.31 -18.93 18.09
N PRO A 180 -10.08 -18.34 19.02
CA PRO A 180 -9.56 -17.99 20.32
C PRO A 180 -8.90 -19.19 21.01
N GLY A 181 -7.67 -18.99 21.48
CA GLY A 181 -6.85 -20.04 22.12
C GLY A 181 -5.95 -20.84 21.16
N ASP A 182 -6.15 -20.77 19.84
CA ASP A 182 -5.23 -21.41 18.88
C ASP A 182 -3.81 -20.85 19.01
N ILE A 183 -2.80 -21.66 18.71
CA ILE A 183 -1.39 -21.24 18.72
C ILE A 183 -0.93 -20.98 17.29
N ALA A 184 -0.42 -19.77 17.03
CA ALA A 184 0.30 -19.39 15.82
C ALA A 184 1.81 -19.28 16.12
N VAL A 185 2.66 -19.99 15.38
CA VAL A 185 4.12 -19.89 15.52
C VAL A 185 4.66 -19.03 14.39
N LEU A 186 5.32 -17.91 14.74
CA LEU A 186 5.93 -17.00 13.81
C LEU A 186 7.46 -17.23 13.80
N VAL A 187 7.97 -17.63 12.64
CA VAL A 187 9.40 -17.89 12.44
C VAL A 187 10.06 -16.67 11.81
N VAL A 188 10.86 -15.98 12.60
CA VAL A 188 11.45 -14.69 12.26
C VAL A 188 12.97 -14.81 12.23
N PRO A 189 13.59 -14.82 11.04
CA PRO A 189 15.05 -14.80 10.93
C PRO A 189 15.59 -13.45 11.43
N ILE A 190 16.75 -13.52 12.08
CA ILE A 190 17.48 -12.30 12.46
C ILE A 190 18.28 -11.81 11.26
N ASP A 191 17.63 -10.98 10.47
CA ASP A 191 18.25 -10.37 9.28
C ASP A 191 19.12 -9.16 9.68
N LYS A 192 20.35 -9.10 9.15
CA LYS A 192 21.25 -7.95 9.33
C LYS A 192 20.75 -6.70 8.63
N ALA A 193 19.89 -6.84 7.62
CA ALA A 193 19.25 -5.74 6.91
C ALA A 193 18.05 -5.14 7.65
N ALA A 194 17.46 -5.86 8.62
CA ALA A 194 16.40 -5.32 9.44
C ALA A 194 16.93 -4.23 10.39
N PRO A 195 16.15 -3.19 10.69
CA PRO A 195 16.55 -2.18 11.66
C PRO A 195 16.88 -2.83 13.00
N LYS A 196 18.06 -2.56 13.54
CA LYS A 196 18.56 -3.15 14.79
C LYS A 196 17.53 -2.99 15.91
N GLY A 197 17.18 -4.09 16.58
CA GLY A 197 16.24 -4.10 17.69
C GLY A 197 14.75 -4.01 17.30
N ARG A 198 14.39 -4.25 16.02
CA ARG A 198 12.99 -4.19 15.55
C ARG A 198 12.62 -5.39 14.70
N LEU A 199 11.37 -5.81 14.81
CA LEU A 199 10.69 -6.63 13.82
C LEU A 199 10.32 -5.77 12.61
N ILE A 200 10.27 -6.35 11.43
CA ILE A 200 9.76 -5.66 10.24
C ILE A 200 8.22 -5.54 10.32
N LEU A 201 7.68 -4.57 9.59
CA LEU A 201 6.25 -4.24 9.67
C LEU A 201 5.30 -5.44 9.47
N PRO A 202 5.47 -6.32 8.45
CA PRO A 202 4.60 -7.48 8.29
C PRO A 202 4.57 -8.41 9.50
N GLN A 203 5.70 -8.59 10.18
CA GLN A 203 5.79 -9.42 11.38
C GLN A 203 5.02 -8.80 12.54
N GLN A 204 5.18 -7.48 12.77
CA GLN A 204 4.46 -6.77 13.82
C GLN A 204 2.94 -6.79 13.59
N GLN A 205 2.50 -6.55 12.36
CA GLN A 205 1.08 -6.56 11.99
C GLN A 205 0.48 -7.96 12.16
N THR A 206 1.19 -9.01 11.75
CA THR A 206 0.72 -10.39 11.92
C THR A 206 0.60 -10.77 13.39
N ILE A 207 1.56 -10.39 14.25
CA ILE A 207 1.46 -10.61 15.71
C ILE A 207 0.21 -9.91 16.25
N ARG A 208 -0.02 -8.67 15.86
CA ARG A 208 -1.19 -7.91 16.30
C ARG A 208 -2.50 -8.58 15.87
N ASP A 209 -2.58 -9.01 14.62
CA ASP A 209 -3.77 -9.67 14.07
C ASP A 209 -4.07 -11.01 14.77
N VAL A 210 -3.03 -11.81 15.08
CA VAL A 210 -3.17 -13.04 15.88
C VAL A 210 -3.74 -12.74 17.28
N LEU A 211 -3.26 -11.68 17.94
CA LEU A 211 -3.74 -11.30 19.28
C LEU A 211 -5.19 -10.76 19.21
N GLU A 212 -5.55 -10.02 18.19
CA GLU A 212 -6.92 -9.52 17.97
C GLU A 212 -7.92 -10.66 17.73
N ALA A 213 -7.47 -11.78 17.12
CA ALA A 213 -8.26 -13.00 16.99
C ALA A 213 -8.42 -13.80 18.31
N GLY A 214 -7.81 -13.35 19.41
CA GLY A 214 -7.80 -14.06 20.68
C GLY A 214 -6.88 -15.29 20.71
N ALA A 215 -5.98 -15.41 19.72
CA ALA A 215 -5.04 -16.53 19.60
C ALA A 215 -3.70 -16.21 20.26
N ILE A 216 -2.88 -17.24 20.47
CA ILE A 216 -1.57 -17.15 21.10
C ILE A 216 -0.49 -17.02 20.02
N SER A 217 0.38 -16.03 20.15
CA SER A 217 1.52 -15.84 19.24
C SER A 217 2.82 -16.30 19.89
N ALA A 218 3.44 -17.36 19.36
CA ALA A 218 4.78 -17.81 19.73
C ALA A 218 5.77 -17.38 18.64
N VAL A 219 6.80 -16.62 19.00
CA VAL A 219 7.79 -16.09 18.06
C VAL A 219 9.14 -16.74 18.33
N CYS A 220 9.77 -17.29 17.28
CA CYS A 220 11.08 -17.93 17.38
C CYS A 220 11.94 -17.63 16.15
N ARG A 221 13.24 -17.89 16.25
CA ARG A 221 14.14 -17.88 15.08
C ARG A 221 14.02 -19.18 14.29
N GLU A 222 14.45 -19.15 13.04
CA GLU A 222 14.48 -20.32 12.16
C GLU A 222 15.29 -21.49 12.72
N THR A 223 16.31 -21.20 13.54
CA THR A 223 17.17 -22.20 14.18
C THR A 223 16.53 -22.84 15.43
N GLU A 224 15.45 -22.29 15.92
CA GLU A 224 14.81 -22.68 17.16
C GLU A 224 13.42 -23.33 16.94
N LEU A 225 12.97 -23.45 15.69
CA LEU A 225 11.63 -23.93 15.37
C LEU A 225 11.34 -25.30 15.96
N THR A 226 12.18 -26.30 15.69
CA THR A 226 11.98 -27.66 16.21
C THR A 226 11.91 -27.70 17.74
N ALA A 227 12.80 -26.93 18.42
CA ALA A 227 12.79 -26.82 19.88
C ALA A 227 11.53 -26.09 20.40
N THR A 228 11.05 -25.10 19.64
CA THR A 228 9.80 -24.38 19.97
C THR A 228 8.60 -25.32 19.86
N LEU A 229 8.47 -26.02 18.73
CA LEU A 229 7.37 -26.96 18.51
C LEU A 229 7.34 -28.05 19.58
N SER A 230 8.49 -28.56 20.02
CA SER A 230 8.56 -29.60 21.08
C SER A 230 8.19 -29.10 22.47
N LYS A 231 8.23 -27.80 22.74
CA LYS A 231 7.86 -27.18 24.02
C LYS A 231 6.40 -26.76 24.13
N LEU A 232 5.68 -26.77 23.02
CA LEU A 232 4.26 -26.45 23.01
C LEU A 232 3.48 -27.67 23.60
N SER A 233 2.50 -27.40 24.41
CA SER A 233 1.61 -28.43 24.95
C SER A 233 0.66 -29.02 23.90
N GLU A 234 0.40 -28.23 22.85
CA GLU A 234 -0.49 -28.56 21.73
C GLU A 234 0.16 -28.21 20.41
N LYS A 235 -0.25 -28.88 19.31
CA LYS A 235 0.20 -28.55 17.98
C LYS A 235 -0.28 -27.14 17.60
N PRO A 236 0.60 -26.30 17.02
CA PRO A 236 0.15 -25.02 16.53
C PRO A 236 -0.84 -25.19 15.37
N LYS A 237 -1.80 -24.29 15.27
CA LYS A 237 -2.74 -24.21 14.15
C LYS A 237 -2.05 -23.85 12.85
N ILE A 238 -1.11 -22.90 12.93
CA ILE A 238 -0.40 -22.36 11.78
C ILE A 238 1.06 -22.01 12.15
N VAL A 239 1.96 -22.22 11.19
CA VAL A 239 3.33 -21.71 11.22
C VAL A 239 3.45 -20.66 10.10
N ILE A 240 3.90 -19.46 10.45
CA ILE A 240 4.08 -18.33 9.53
C ILE A 240 5.56 -17.98 9.50
N THR A 241 6.17 -17.99 8.31
CA THR A 241 7.63 -17.82 8.17
C THR A 241 8.00 -16.70 7.22
N ASP A 242 9.25 -16.27 7.28
CA ASP A 242 9.83 -15.42 6.24
C ASP A 242 10.18 -16.24 5.00
N SER A 243 9.97 -15.67 3.82
CA SER A 243 10.22 -16.34 2.54
C SER A 243 11.68 -16.78 2.36
N GLN A 244 12.63 -16.10 2.98
CA GLN A 244 14.07 -16.43 2.89
C GLN A 244 14.43 -17.77 3.54
N VAL A 245 13.69 -18.18 4.58
CA VAL A 245 13.96 -19.42 5.33
C VAL A 245 12.89 -20.49 5.09
N PHE A 246 11.98 -20.23 4.16
CA PHE A 246 10.83 -21.09 3.88
C PHE A 246 11.22 -22.53 3.56
N SER A 247 12.21 -22.75 2.72
CA SER A 247 12.67 -24.10 2.33
C SER A 247 13.09 -24.95 3.55
N ARG A 248 13.79 -24.35 4.50
CA ARG A 248 14.18 -25.01 5.75
C ARG A 248 12.96 -25.28 6.63
N VAL A 249 12.16 -24.24 6.89
CA VAL A 249 10.98 -24.32 7.77
C VAL A 249 9.99 -25.37 7.26
N SER A 250 9.81 -25.48 5.94
CA SER A 250 8.90 -26.46 5.33
C SER A 250 9.27 -27.91 5.61
N GLN A 251 10.54 -28.19 5.88
CA GLN A 251 11.03 -29.54 6.24
C GLN A 251 10.83 -29.86 7.72
N GLU A 252 10.78 -28.84 8.59
CA GLU A 252 10.65 -28.99 10.03
C GLU A 252 9.18 -28.99 10.50
N VAL A 253 8.26 -28.37 9.73
CA VAL A 253 6.83 -28.26 10.09
C VAL A 253 6.06 -29.51 9.67
N PRO A 254 5.34 -30.18 10.60
CA PRO A 254 4.51 -31.34 10.30
C PRO A 254 3.48 -31.06 9.19
N CYS A 255 3.14 -32.09 8.38
CA CYS A 255 2.25 -31.91 7.23
C CYS A 255 0.80 -31.55 7.62
N ASP A 256 0.39 -31.89 8.83
CA ASP A 256 -0.93 -31.59 9.41
C ASP A 256 -1.03 -30.19 10.05
N VAL A 257 0.06 -29.42 10.06
CA VAL A 257 0.10 -28.03 10.52
C VAL A 257 0.08 -27.10 9.31
N MET A 258 -0.80 -26.12 9.30
CA MET A 258 -0.84 -25.10 8.24
C MET A 258 0.49 -24.35 8.19
N LEU A 259 0.99 -24.12 6.98
CA LEU A 259 2.24 -23.41 6.76
C LEU A 259 2.04 -22.33 5.69
N THR A 260 2.43 -21.10 6.00
CA THR A 260 2.42 -19.98 5.05
C THR A 260 3.57 -19.00 5.32
N SER A 261 3.64 -17.91 4.57
CA SER A 261 4.65 -16.87 4.78
C SER A 261 4.02 -15.49 4.96
N PHE A 262 4.76 -14.60 5.64
CA PHE A 262 4.36 -13.19 5.76
C PHE A 262 4.07 -12.55 4.41
N SER A 263 4.86 -12.86 3.38
CA SER A 263 4.68 -12.31 2.03
C SER A 263 3.38 -12.77 1.36
N ILE A 264 2.96 -14.02 1.57
CA ILE A 264 1.69 -14.57 1.06
C ILE A 264 0.52 -13.92 1.79
N LEU A 265 0.61 -13.81 3.12
CA LEU A 265 -0.40 -13.14 3.93
C LEU A 265 -0.56 -11.66 3.53
N MET A 266 0.55 -10.95 3.27
CA MET A 266 0.52 -9.57 2.81
C MET A 266 -0.04 -9.42 1.38
N ALA A 267 0.22 -10.39 0.49
CA ALA A 267 -0.40 -10.42 -0.84
C ALA A 267 -1.92 -10.56 -0.75
N ARG A 268 -2.41 -11.35 0.21
CA ARG A 268 -3.84 -11.47 0.52
C ARG A 268 -4.39 -10.19 1.12
N TYR A 269 -3.73 -9.64 2.12
CA TYR A 269 -4.19 -8.50 2.91
C TYR A 269 -4.23 -7.17 2.14
N LYS A 270 -3.19 -6.87 1.35
CA LYS A 270 -3.07 -5.58 0.62
C LYS A 270 -3.29 -5.70 -0.89
N GLY A 271 -3.30 -6.91 -1.42
CA GLY A 271 -3.29 -7.12 -2.86
C GLY A 271 -4.40 -8.05 -3.34
N ASP A 272 -3.99 -8.93 -4.21
CA ASP A 272 -4.82 -9.94 -4.83
C ASP A 272 -3.98 -11.22 -4.92
N LEU A 273 -4.20 -12.14 -3.97
CA LEU A 273 -3.42 -13.37 -3.86
C LEU A 273 -3.62 -14.26 -5.11
N GLU A 274 -4.83 -14.34 -5.62
CA GLU A 274 -5.17 -15.12 -6.82
C GLU A 274 -4.37 -14.63 -8.02
N THR A 275 -4.39 -13.32 -8.30
CA THR A 275 -3.63 -12.72 -9.39
C THR A 275 -2.14 -12.98 -9.26
N ASN A 276 -1.59 -12.89 -8.04
CA ASN A 276 -0.17 -13.13 -7.81
C ASN A 276 0.21 -14.61 -8.02
N VAL A 277 -0.66 -15.56 -7.63
CA VAL A 277 -0.45 -17.00 -7.85
C VAL A 277 -0.58 -17.35 -9.32
N HIS A 278 -1.54 -16.77 -10.05
CA HIS A 278 -1.59 -16.91 -11.50
C HIS A 278 -0.35 -16.33 -12.18
N GLY A 279 0.05 -15.14 -11.77
CA GLY A 279 1.19 -14.43 -12.37
C GLY A 279 2.48 -15.21 -12.28
N VAL A 280 2.74 -15.94 -11.18
CA VAL A 280 3.98 -16.67 -10.99
C VAL A 280 4.15 -17.85 -11.97
N THR A 281 3.07 -18.46 -12.45
CA THR A 281 3.15 -19.56 -13.43
C THR A 281 3.74 -19.12 -14.78
N THR A 282 3.85 -17.80 -15.00
CA THR A 282 4.52 -17.25 -16.18
C THR A 282 6.01 -17.60 -16.21
N LEU A 283 6.63 -17.90 -15.05
CA LEU A 283 8.03 -18.34 -15.01
C LEU A 283 8.32 -19.53 -15.92
N ASP A 284 7.38 -20.46 -16.05
CA ASP A 284 7.53 -21.67 -16.90
C ASP A 284 7.40 -21.37 -18.40
N LYS A 285 6.96 -20.15 -18.75
CA LYS A 285 6.69 -19.73 -20.13
C LYS A 285 7.68 -18.67 -20.64
N LEU A 286 8.70 -18.35 -19.84
CA LEU A 286 9.70 -17.35 -20.20
C LEU A 286 10.70 -17.90 -21.24
N ASN A 287 11.17 -17.01 -22.09
CA ASN A 287 12.17 -17.29 -23.12
C ASN A 287 13.39 -16.39 -22.94
N ASP A 288 14.51 -16.76 -23.57
CA ASP A 288 15.71 -15.92 -23.56
C ASP A 288 15.40 -14.52 -24.12
N GLY A 289 15.90 -13.50 -23.44
CA GLY A 289 15.67 -12.09 -23.77
C GLY A 289 14.36 -11.53 -23.26
N ASP A 290 13.47 -12.32 -22.63
CA ASP A 290 12.25 -11.79 -22.00
C ASP A 290 12.63 -10.83 -20.87
N ARG A 291 11.86 -9.73 -20.77
CA ARG A 291 12.12 -8.64 -19.83
C ARG A 291 11.21 -8.74 -18.61
N ILE A 292 11.82 -8.72 -17.43
CA ILE A 292 11.13 -8.80 -16.13
C ILE A 292 11.31 -7.48 -15.39
N LEU A 293 10.22 -6.92 -14.86
CA LEU A 293 10.25 -5.80 -13.95
C LEU A 293 10.31 -6.30 -12.50
N ILE A 294 11.36 -5.96 -11.78
CA ILE A 294 11.45 -6.11 -10.33
C ILE A 294 11.05 -4.77 -9.69
N SER A 295 9.90 -4.74 -8.99
CA SER A 295 9.34 -3.51 -8.44
C SER A 295 9.31 -3.51 -6.92
N GLU A 296 9.94 -2.51 -6.31
CA GLU A 296 9.99 -2.33 -4.86
C GLU A 296 9.15 -1.13 -4.43
N GLY A 297 8.33 -1.30 -3.37
CA GLY A 297 7.50 -0.23 -2.83
C GLY A 297 8.24 0.78 -1.93
N CYS A 298 9.49 0.54 -1.62
CA CYS A 298 10.29 1.36 -0.71
C CYS A 298 11.63 1.74 -1.33
N THR A 299 12.28 2.73 -0.72
CA THR A 299 13.60 3.24 -1.09
C THR A 299 14.64 2.96 0.01
N HIS A 300 14.53 1.80 0.68
CA HIS A 300 15.51 1.48 1.70
C HIS A 300 16.90 1.19 1.10
N HIS A 301 17.91 1.36 1.93
CA HIS A 301 19.29 1.23 1.49
C HIS A 301 19.58 -0.20 1.02
N ARG A 302 19.95 -0.38 -0.24
CA ARG A 302 20.33 -1.67 -0.82
C ARG A 302 21.66 -2.10 -0.23
N GLN A 303 21.68 -3.26 0.41
CA GLN A 303 22.91 -3.87 0.94
C GLN A 303 23.46 -4.91 -0.04
N CYS A 304 24.74 -5.26 0.11
CA CYS A 304 25.32 -6.39 -0.62
C CYS A 304 24.51 -7.67 -0.33
N GLY A 305 23.99 -8.32 -1.37
CA GLY A 305 23.14 -9.51 -1.24
C GLY A 305 21.65 -9.21 -1.07
N ASP A 306 21.19 -8.03 -1.48
CA ASP A 306 19.77 -7.67 -1.52
C ASP A 306 18.92 -8.69 -2.29
N ILE A 307 17.70 -8.94 -1.78
CA ILE A 307 16.81 -9.96 -2.34
C ILE A 307 16.35 -9.55 -3.75
N GLY A 308 15.88 -8.32 -3.91
CA GLY A 308 15.25 -7.85 -5.14
C GLY A 308 16.24 -7.72 -6.29
N THR A 309 17.41 -7.11 -6.05
CA THR A 309 18.34 -6.76 -7.13
C THR A 309 19.41 -7.82 -7.41
N MET A 310 19.68 -8.72 -6.45
CA MET A 310 20.74 -9.71 -6.58
C MET A 310 20.25 -11.15 -6.56
N LYS A 311 19.55 -11.56 -5.49
CA LYS A 311 19.19 -12.96 -5.29
C LYS A 311 18.06 -13.40 -6.21
N LEU A 312 17.00 -12.61 -6.33
CA LEU A 312 15.82 -12.98 -7.09
C LEU A 312 16.11 -13.13 -8.60
N PRO A 313 16.82 -12.20 -9.26
CA PRO A 313 17.27 -12.41 -10.64
C PRO A 313 18.08 -13.69 -10.84
N ALA A 314 19.01 -13.97 -9.92
CA ALA A 314 19.84 -15.18 -9.99
C ALA A 314 19.00 -16.46 -9.82
N TRP A 315 18.02 -16.47 -8.90
CA TRP A 315 17.13 -17.61 -8.71
C TRP A 315 16.19 -17.82 -9.88
N ILE A 316 15.63 -16.76 -10.47
CA ILE A 316 14.76 -16.83 -11.64
C ILE A 316 15.53 -17.39 -12.84
N ASN A 317 16.71 -16.84 -13.15
CA ASN A 317 17.56 -17.35 -14.24
C ASN A 317 17.91 -18.85 -14.04
N LYS A 318 18.27 -19.22 -12.81
CA LYS A 318 18.59 -20.62 -12.48
C LYS A 318 17.38 -21.55 -12.62
N TYR A 319 16.19 -21.09 -12.21
CA TYR A 319 14.97 -21.87 -12.27
C TYR A 319 14.51 -22.08 -13.71
N THR A 320 14.50 -21.01 -14.51
CA THR A 320 14.04 -21.04 -15.91
C THR A 320 15.05 -21.59 -16.87
N ASP A 321 16.33 -21.66 -16.49
CA ASP A 321 17.48 -21.97 -17.38
C ASP A 321 17.51 -21.03 -18.60
N LYS A 322 17.17 -19.74 -18.39
CA LYS A 322 17.12 -18.70 -19.42
C LYS A 322 17.98 -17.51 -19.07
N GLN A 323 18.38 -16.75 -20.09
CA GLN A 323 19.04 -15.45 -19.95
C GLN A 323 17.99 -14.35 -20.10
N LEU A 324 17.56 -13.77 -18.98
CA LEU A 324 16.49 -12.79 -18.91
C LEU A 324 17.04 -11.38 -18.66
N GLU A 325 16.29 -10.37 -19.14
CA GLU A 325 16.61 -8.98 -18.87
C GLU A 325 15.82 -8.50 -17.63
N PHE A 326 16.50 -7.85 -16.69
CA PHE A 326 15.87 -7.33 -15.48
C PHE A 326 15.92 -5.81 -15.44
N GLU A 327 14.76 -5.18 -15.25
CA GLU A 327 14.65 -3.77 -14.93
C GLU A 327 14.11 -3.59 -13.50
N PHE A 328 14.49 -2.47 -12.87
CA PHE A 328 14.19 -2.23 -11.47
C PHE A 328 13.47 -0.92 -11.28
N SER A 329 12.41 -0.92 -10.47
CA SER A 329 11.76 0.30 -9.98
C SER A 329 11.68 0.29 -8.45
N SER A 330 11.73 1.48 -7.82
CA SER A 330 11.70 1.59 -6.37
C SER A 330 10.88 2.79 -5.88
N GLY A 331 10.34 2.67 -4.66
CA GLY A 331 9.55 3.71 -4.02
C GLY A 331 8.22 3.96 -4.72
N GLY A 332 7.86 5.23 -4.83
CA GLY A 332 6.59 5.66 -5.42
C GLY A 332 6.54 5.63 -6.95
N THR A 333 7.64 5.31 -7.63
CA THR A 333 7.68 5.20 -9.10
C THR A 333 7.28 3.81 -9.55
N PHE A 334 6.23 3.75 -10.37
CA PHE A 334 5.83 2.54 -11.07
C PHE A 334 5.75 2.89 -12.56
N PRO A 335 6.35 2.10 -13.48
CA PRO A 335 6.38 2.44 -14.90
C PRO A 335 4.98 2.57 -15.48
N GLU A 336 4.79 3.52 -16.38
CA GLU A 336 3.50 3.73 -17.06
C GLU A 336 3.30 2.77 -18.22
N ASP A 337 4.35 2.53 -19.00
CA ASP A 337 4.33 1.52 -20.04
C ASP A 337 4.86 0.18 -19.49
N LEU A 338 3.93 -0.71 -19.26
CA LEU A 338 4.21 -2.07 -18.79
C LEU A 338 4.28 -3.08 -19.92
N SER A 339 3.85 -2.73 -21.14
CA SER A 339 3.69 -3.66 -22.26
C SER A 339 4.98 -4.36 -22.68
N ARG A 340 6.13 -3.78 -22.36
CA ARG A 340 7.45 -4.33 -22.65
C ARG A 340 7.91 -5.43 -21.71
N TYR A 341 7.21 -5.66 -20.59
CA TYR A 341 7.56 -6.68 -19.61
C TYR A 341 6.74 -7.95 -19.81
N LYS A 342 7.37 -9.08 -19.65
CA LYS A 342 6.72 -10.39 -19.68
C LYS A 342 6.16 -10.80 -18.33
N LEU A 343 6.77 -10.31 -17.26
CA LEU A 343 6.39 -10.56 -15.87
C LEU A 343 6.79 -9.37 -14.99
N ILE A 344 5.95 -9.06 -14.02
CA ILE A 344 6.27 -8.12 -12.95
C ILE A 344 6.42 -8.90 -11.64
N VAL A 345 7.54 -8.75 -10.95
CA VAL A 345 7.76 -9.33 -9.62
C VAL A 345 7.87 -8.19 -8.60
N HIS A 346 6.79 -8.00 -7.82
CA HIS A 346 6.69 -6.91 -6.86
C HIS A 346 7.14 -7.36 -5.46
N CYS A 347 7.73 -6.46 -4.66
CA CYS A 347 7.98 -6.76 -3.26
C CYS A 347 6.67 -6.87 -2.47
N GLY A 348 6.71 -7.27 -1.19
CA GLY A 348 5.52 -7.40 -0.34
C GLY A 348 4.75 -6.11 -0.07
N GLY A 349 5.23 -4.94 -0.54
CA GLY A 349 4.54 -3.65 -0.44
C GLY A 349 4.26 -3.19 0.99
N CYS A 350 5.09 -3.55 1.95
CA CYS A 350 4.84 -3.25 3.38
C CYS A 350 4.70 -1.76 3.69
N THR A 351 5.37 -0.89 2.93
CA THR A 351 5.33 0.57 3.07
C THR A 351 4.28 1.23 2.19
N LEU A 352 3.68 0.49 1.25
CA LEU A 352 2.61 0.98 0.39
C LEU A 352 1.25 0.82 1.08
N SER A 353 0.32 1.71 0.77
CA SER A 353 -1.09 1.54 1.15
C SER A 353 -1.72 0.38 0.34
N GLU A 354 -2.80 -0.17 0.85
CA GLU A 354 -3.58 -1.19 0.14
C GLU A 354 -4.04 -0.68 -1.24
N ARG A 355 -4.49 0.57 -1.30
CA ARG A 355 -4.96 1.22 -2.53
C ARG A 355 -3.85 1.32 -3.57
N GLU A 356 -2.63 1.67 -3.16
CA GLU A 356 -1.49 1.73 -4.09
C GLU A 356 -1.11 0.35 -4.62
N MET A 357 -1.17 -0.69 -3.79
CA MET A 357 -0.93 -2.07 -4.25
C MET A 357 -2.00 -2.53 -5.25
N LYS A 358 -3.27 -2.31 -4.94
CA LYS A 358 -4.38 -2.63 -5.85
C LYS A 358 -4.27 -1.87 -7.17
N TYR A 359 -3.85 -0.60 -7.13
CA TYR A 359 -3.59 0.17 -8.34
C TYR A 359 -2.49 -0.45 -9.21
N ARG A 360 -1.33 -0.83 -8.64
CA ARG A 360 -0.24 -1.45 -9.40
C ARG A 360 -0.67 -2.78 -10.03
N ILE A 361 -1.46 -3.56 -9.31
CA ILE A 361 -2.04 -4.80 -9.83
C ILE A 361 -3.03 -4.51 -10.96
N ALA A 362 -3.88 -3.51 -10.82
CA ALA A 362 -4.81 -3.11 -11.87
C ALA A 362 -4.09 -2.63 -13.14
N CYS A 363 -3.04 -1.81 -13.01
CA CYS A 363 -2.21 -1.39 -14.14
C CYS A 363 -1.59 -2.58 -14.88
N ALA A 364 -1.10 -3.59 -14.14
CA ALA A 364 -0.56 -4.81 -14.73
C ALA A 364 -1.64 -5.61 -15.48
N LYS A 365 -2.83 -5.76 -14.90
CA LYS A 365 -3.99 -6.42 -15.53
C LYS A 365 -4.43 -5.69 -16.80
N ASP A 366 -4.56 -4.36 -16.75
CA ASP A 366 -4.97 -3.53 -17.89
C ASP A 366 -3.96 -3.60 -19.05
N ALA A 367 -2.67 -3.73 -18.71
CA ALA A 367 -1.60 -3.94 -19.70
C ALA A 367 -1.49 -5.38 -20.20
N GLY A 368 -2.26 -6.33 -19.63
CA GLY A 368 -2.15 -7.75 -19.94
C GLY A 368 -0.84 -8.39 -19.48
N VAL A 369 -0.14 -7.79 -18.50
CA VAL A 369 1.16 -8.25 -17.99
C VAL A 369 0.96 -8.98 -16.67
N PRO A 370 1.36 -10.27 -16.56
CA PRO A 370 1.31 -11.01 -15.32
C PRO A 370 2.10 -10.34 -14.21
N ILE A 371 1.57 -10.37 -12.99
CA ILE A 371 2.21 -9.82 -11.80
C ILE A 371 2.22 -10.84 -10.66
N THR A 372 3.33 -10.93 -9.94
CA THR A 372 3.48 -11.75 -8.74
C THR A 372 4.28 -11.00 -7.67
N ASN A 373 4.44 -11.58 -6.48
CA ASN A 373 5.29 -11.00 -5.46
C ASN A 373 6.52 -11.87 -5.15
N TYR A 374 7.51 -11.27 -4.46
CA TYR A 374 8.76 -11.92 -4.07
C TYR A 374 8.52 -13.25 -3.36
N GLY A 375 7.66 -13.28 -2.35
CA GLY A 375 7.44 -14.48 -1.55
C GLY A 375 6.78 -15.61 -2.31
N ILE A 376 5.80 -15.30 -3.16
CA ILE A 376 5.14 -16.28 -4.03
C ILE A 376 6.13 -16.79 -5.08
N CYS A 377 6.94 -15.90 -5.68
CA CYS A 377 7.97 -16.25 -6.63
C CYS A 377 9.01 -17.21 -6.00
N ILE A 378 9.51 -16.89 -4.80
CA ILE A 378 10.45 -17.73 -4.07
C ILE A 378 9.81 -19.10 -3.73
N ALA A 379 8.58 -19.10 -3.24
CA ALA A 379 7.87 -20.34 -2.91
C ALA A 379 7.66 -21.24 -4.14
N TYR A 380 7.36 -20.63 -5.29
CA TYR A 380 7.20 -21.34 -6.56
C TYR A 380 8.50 -21.98 -7.03
N ILE A 381 9.57 -21.20 -7.11
CA ILE A 381 10.92 -21.66 -7.49
C ILE A 381 11.39 -22.84 -6.63
N HIS A 382 11.04 -22.85 -5.36
CA HIS A 382 11.41 -23.92 -4.43
C HIS A 382 10.39 -25.08 -4.37
N GLY A 383 9.34 -25.07 -5.18
CA GLY A 383 8.33 -26.14 -5.24
C GLY A 383 7.44 -26.26 -3.99
N ILE A 384 7.37 -25.20 -3.17
CA ILE A 384 6.62 -25.19 -1.90
C ILE A 384 5.38 -24.31 -1.93
N LEU A 385 5.07 -23.68 -3.08
CA LEU A 385 3.94 -22.75 -3.18
C LEU A 385 2.61 -23.44 -2.84
N LYS A 386 2.35 -24.64 -3.36
CA LYS A 386 1.09 -25.36 -3.11
C LYS A 386 0.84 -25.56 -1.61
N ARG A 387 1.87 -25.93 -0.85
CA ARG A 387 1.80 -26.07 0.61
C ARG A 387 1.60 -24.72 1.30
N SER A 388 2.22 -23.66 0.77
CA SER A 388 2.19 -22.30 1.36
C SER A 388 0.82 -21.64 1.24
N VAL A 389 0.03 -22.01 0.24
CA VAL A 389 -1.33 -21.50 0.01
C VAL A 389 -2.41 -22.48 0.46
N GLN A 390 -2.04 -23.61 1.07
CA GLN A 390 -2.96 -24.61 1.63
C GLN A 390 -3.98 -23.99 2.63
N PRO A 391 -3.65 -22.98 3.43
CA PRO A 391 -4.65 -22.29 4.26
C PRO A 391 -5.77 -21.60 3.47
N PHE A 392 -5.63 -21.48 2.14
CA PHE A 392 -6.55 -20.81 1.23
C PHE A 392 -7.02 -21.78 0.14
N PRO A 393 -8.05 -22.62 0.40
CA PRO A 393 -8.44 -23.72 -0.50
C PRO A 393 -8.75 -23.29 -1.93
N ALA A 394 -9.46 -22.17 -2.12
CA ALA A 394 -9.76 -21.62 -3.44
C ALA A 394 -8.49 -21.27 -4.24
N ILE A 395 -7.46 -20.78 -3.58
CA ILE A 395 -6.18 -20.43 -4.22
C ILE A 395 -5.34 -21.70 -4.46
N SER A 396 -5.36 -22.64 -3.51
CA SER A 396 -4.64 -23.92 -3.66
C SER A 396 -5.13 -24.71 -4.88
N ALA A 397 -6.41 -24.66 -5.17
CA ALA A 397 -7.02 -25.32 -6.34
C ALA A 397 -6.54 -24.77 -7.70
N LEU A 398 -5.98 -23.57 -7.74
CA LEU A 398 -5.42 -22.97 -8.97
C LEU A 398 -4.08 -23.62 -9.38
N LEU A 399 -3.47 -24.40 -8.50
CA LEU A 399 -2.18 -25.05 -8.71
C LEU A 399 -2.31 -26.57 -8.97
N ASP A 400 -3.54 -27.08 -9.07
CA ASP A 400 -3.87 -28.42 -9.48
C ASP A 400 -4.02 -28.49 -11.00
#